data_64538ac863c73206b5126ad72efc3057
#
_entry.id   64538ac863c73206b5126ad72efc3057
#
_cell.length_a   1.000
_cell.length_b   1.000
_cell.length_c   1.000
_cell.angle_alpha   90.00
_cell.angle_beta   90.00
_cell.angle_gamma   90.00
#
_symmetry.space_group_name_H-M   'P 1'
#
loop_
_entity.id
_entity.type
_entity.pdbx_description
1 polymer ?
#
loop_
_entity_poly.entity_id
_entity_poly.type
_entity_poly.pdbx_seq_one_letter_code
_entity_poly.pdbx_strand_id
1 'polypeptide(L)'
;RKITAHIEGRRVMVTGAAGAVGREIVRQLATLNPYQLILVDQAESPLYDVQLELSDHWKNLEVRVLVADVANRTRMEAIFEETRPQLIFHSAAYKHVQLMDDFVSEAIQTNISGTVNIADLAAKYRVSRMVMISAANARHPENAMEYSKRVAEIYVQSSDCRLKRDKGETDMFIVRLGEVYPTNTHCLITLSEACMLTLEVGVMGDGGEVY
;
A
#
# COMPACT_ATOMS: atom_id res chain seq x y z
N ARG A 1 -1.13 -3.22 -21.24
CA ARG A 1 -1.90 -2.09 -21.85
C ARG A 1 -3.02 -1.55 -20.94
N LYS A 2 -3.80 -2.40 -20.23
CA LYS A 2 -4.87 -1.91 -19.34
C LYS A 2 -4.31 -1.21 -18.09
N ILE A 3 -3.28 -1.77 -17.45
CA ILE A 3 -2.64 -1.18 -16.24
C ILE A 3 -2.10 0.21 -16.56
N THR A 4 -1.36 0.35 -17.65
CA THR A 4 -0.78 1.63 -18.07
C THR A 4 -1.83 2.73 -18.18
N ALA A 5 -2.96 2.46 -18.81
CA ALA A 5 -4.03 3.45 -18.99
C ALA A 5 -4.66 3.98 -17.68
N HIS A 6 -4.55 3.24 -16.57
CA HIS A 6 -5.06 3.65 -15.27
C HIS A 6 -4.02 4.34 -14.38
N ILE A 7 -2.73 4.17 -14.68
CA ILE A 7 -1.62 4.71 -13.89
C ILE A 7 -0.99 5.92 -14.58
N GLU A 8 -0.90 5.88 -15.92
CA GLU A 8 -0.34 6.97 -16.71
C GLU A 8 -1.04 8.30 -16.40
N GLY A 9 -0.23 9.33 -16.14
CA GLY A 9 -0.71 10.67 -15.80
C GLY A 9 -1.37 10.81 -14.42
N ARG A 10 -1.34 9.79 -13.55
CA ARG A 10 -1.94 9.81 -12.22
C ARG A 10 -0.94 10.13 -11.12
N ARG A 11 -1.43 10.72 -10.03
CA ARG A 11 -0.69 10.83 -8.76
C ARG A 11 -0.91 9.54 -7.97
N VAL A 12 0.17 8.79 -7.78
CA VAL A 12 0.12 7.48 -7.13
C VAL A 12 0.91 7.52 -5.82
N MET A 13 0.26 7.21 -4.71
CA MET A 13 0.90 7.12 -3.40
C MET A 13 1.24 5.66 -3.07
N VAL A 14 2.44 5.44 -2.57
CA VAL A 14 2.87 4.16 -1.98
C VAL A 14 3.28 4.41 -0.55
N THR A 15 2.58 3.79 0.40
CA THR A 15 2.99 3.80 1.81
C THR A 15 3.75 2.52 2.13
N GLY A 16 4.73 2.59 3.03
CA GLY A 16 5.69 1.49 3.22
C GLY A 16 6.62 1.35 2.01
N ALA A 17 6.91 2.47 1.35
CA ALA A 17 7.65 2.53 0.08
C ALA A 17 9.10 2.03 0.20
N ALA A 18 9.69 2.08 1.39
CA ALA A 18 11.04 1.60 1.67
C ALA A 18 11.11 0.08 1.95
N GLY A 19 9.97 -0.57 2.25
CA GLY A 19 9.88 -2.02 2.45
C GLY A 19 10.05 -2.80 1.14
N ALA A 20 10.36 -4.11 1.23
CA ALA A 20 10.61 -4.94 0.04
C ALA A 20 9.46 -4.91 -0.97
N VAL A 21 8.22 -5.07 -0.52
CA VAL A 21 7.02 -5.03 -1.39
C VAL A 21 6.78 -3.62 -1.93
N GLY A 22 6.81 -2.60 -1.05
CA GLY A 22 6.61 -1.21 -1.46
C GLY A 22 7.63 -0.74 -2.49
N ARG A 23 8.91 -1.05 -2.28
CA ARG A 23 10.00 -0.72 -3.21
C ARG A 23 9.81 -1.37 -4.58
N GLU A 24 9.40 -2.64 -4.63
CA GLU A 24 9.12 -3.31 -5.89
C GLU A 24 7.91 -2.72 -6.62
N ILE A 25 6.83 -2.41 -5.89
CA ILE A 25 5.67 -1.69 -6.44
C ILE A 25 6.10 -0.35 -7.03
N VAL A 26 6.93 0.42 -6.31
CA VAL A 26 7.45 1.71 -6.77
C VAL A 26 8.24 1.57 -8.08
N ARG A 27 9.13 0.56 -8.19
CA ARG A 27 9.88 0.29 -9.42
C ARG A 27 8.97 0.01 -10.60
N GLN A 28 7.96 -0.83 -10.41
CA GLN A 28 7.01 -1.16 -11.47
C GLN A 28 6.16 0.04 -11.87
N LEU A 29 5.67 0.81 -10.90
CA LEU A 29 4.92 2.04 -11.15
C LEU A 29 5.74 3.06 -11.94
N ALA A 30 7.05 3.19 -11.66
CA ALA A 30 7.93 4.11 -12.37
C ALA A 30 8.02 3.81 -13.89
N THR A 31 7.84 2.55 -14.31
CA THR A 31 7.82 2.16 -15.73
C THR A 31 6.49 2.49 -16.44
N LEU A 32 5.43 2.84 -15.68
CA LEU A 32 4.08 3.06 -16.19
C LEU A 32 3.72 4.55 -16.37
N ASN A 33 4.72 5.42 -16.27
CA ASN A 33 4.60 6.85 -16.59
C ASN A 33 3.55 7.61 -15.73
N PRO A 34 3.52 7.44 -14.40
CA PRO A 34 2.63 8.23 -13.55
C PRO A 34 3.01 9.73 -13.64
N TYR A 35 2.03 10.61 -13.39
CA TYR A 35 2.32 12.04 -13.28
C TYR A 35 3.24 12.34 -12.09
N GLN A 36 3.00 11.67 -10.95
CA GLN A 36 3.80 11.81 -9.74
C GLN A 36 3.75 10.53 -8.91
N LEU A 37 4.90 10.09 -8.40
CA LEU A 37 5.00 9.09 -7.33
C LEU A 37 5.17 9.78 -5.98
N ILE A 38 4.31 9.43 -5.02
CA ILE A 38 4.32 9.94 -3.66
C ILE A 38 4.73 8.77 -2.75
N LEU A 39 5.95 8.82 -2.24
CA LEU A 39 6.56 7.76 -1.45
C LEU A 39 6.51 8.13 0.03
N VAL A 40 5.82 7.31 0.83
CA VAL A 40 5.66 7.53 2.27
C VAL A 40 6.24 6.35 3.03
N ASP A 41 7.16 6.60 3.94
CA ASP A 41 7.70 5.62 4.88
C ASP A 41 8.22 6.32 6.13
N GLN A 42 8.27 5.62 7.26
CA GLN A 42 8.90 6.13 8.48
C GLN A 42 10.42 5.92 8.51
N ALA A 43 10.93 4.98 7.71
CA ALA A 43 12.34 4.62 7.63
C ALA A 43 13.07 5.55 6.64
N GLU A 44 13.69 6.62 7.14
CA GLU A 44 14.33 7.66 6.33
C GLU A 44 15.42 7.12 5.41
N SER A 45 16.41 6.39 5.94
CA SER A 45 17.56 5.94 5.14
C SER A 45 17.18 4.99 4.00
N PRO A 46 16.37 3.92 4.21
CA PRO A 46 15.92 3.08 3.12
C PRO A 46 15.02 3.83 2.12
N LEU A 47 14.26 4.83 2.57
CA LEU A 47 13.43 5.65 1.68
C LEU A 47 14.29 6.55 0.78
N TYR A 48 15.39 7.07 1.31
CA TYR A 48 16.39 7.83 0.53
C TYR A 48 17.05 6.96 -0.54
N ASP A 49 17.38 5.69 -0.23
CA ASP A 49 17.91 4.74 -1.21
C ASP A 49 16.95 4.54 -2.40
N VAL A 50 15.64 4.45 -2.11
CA VAL A 50 14.62 4.36 -3.18
C VAL A 50 14.60 5.63 -4.03
N GLN A 51 14.72 6.80 -3.41
CA GLN A 51 14.79 8.08 -4.14
C GLN A 51 15.99 8.15 -5.08
N LEU A 52 17.17 7.74 -4.61
CA LEU A 52 18.38 7.72 -5.43
C LEU A 52 18.21 6.78 -6.62
N GLU A 53 17.72 5.56 -6.38
CA GLU A 53 17.45 4.58 -7.44
C GLU A 53 16.52 5.14 -8.53
N LEU A 54 15.43 5.82 -8.13
CA LEU A 54 14.50 6.42 -9.07
C LEU A 54 15.13 7.57 -9.86
N SER A 55 15.91 8.43 -9.21
CA SER A 55 16.57 9.55 -9.87
C SER A 55 17.62 9.12 -10.90
N ASP A 56 18.26 7.97 -10.67
CA ASP A 56 19.25 7.42 -11.58
C ASP A 56 18.61 6.80 -12.85
N HIS A 57 17.49 6.11 -12.69
CA HIS A 57 16.86 5.33 -13.77
C HIS A 57 15.71 6.08 -14.48
N TRP A 58 14.99 6.97 -13.79
CA TRP A 58 13.81 7.68 -14.32
C TRP A 58 13.91 9.20 -14.09
N LYS A 59 14.85 9.83 -14.79
CA LYS A 59 15.20 11.27 -14.61
C LYS A 59 14.05 12.25 -14.79
N ASN A 60 13.02 11.88 -15.55
CA ASN A 60 11.87 12.74 -15.84
C ASN A 60 10.65 12.43 -14.96
N LEU A 61 10.76 11.46 -14.05
CA LEU A 61 9.66 11.07 -13.16
C LEU A 61 9.61 12.05 -11.98
N GLU A 62 8.44 12.65 -11.77
CA GLU A 62 8.20 13.47 -10.59
C GLU A 62 8.02 12.56 -9.36
N VAL A 63 8.96 12.63 -8.44
CA VAL A 63 8.98 11.82 -7.23
C VAL A 63 8.95 12.72 -6.00
N ARG A 64 7.98 12.48 -5.12
CA ARG A 64 7.89 13.16 -3.83
C ARG A 64 8.10 12.17 -2.69
N VAL A 65 9.16 12.38 -1.94
CA VAL A 65 9.55 11.54 -0.81
C VAL A 65 9.15 12.20 0.49
N LEU A 66 8.43 11.48 1.35
CA LEU A 66 7.85 12.01 2.59
C LEU A 66 8.10 11.03 3.73
N VAL A 67 8.93 11.44 4.68
CA VAL A 67 9.14 10.68 5.91
C VAL A 67 7.93 10.91 6.83
N ALA A 68 7.15 9.86 7.04
CA ALA A 68 5.97 9.90 7.89
C ALA A 68 5.57 8.50 8.38
N ASP A 69 5.01 8.45 9.58
CA ASP A 69 4.33 7.28 10.12
C ASP A 69 2.84 7.33 9.74
N VAL A 70 2.33 6.25 9.14
CA VAL A 70 0.91 6.13 8.76
C VAL A 70 -0.03 6.17 9.97
N ALA A 71 0.45 5.84 11.16
CA ALA A 71 -0.30 5.96 12.40
C ALA A 71 -0.50 7.42 12.84
N ASN A 72 0.33 8.36 12.37
CA ASN A 72 0.18 9.78 12.65
C ASN A 72 -0.88 10.41 11.75
N ARG A 73 -2.14 10.41 12.21
CA ARG A 73 -3.30 10.92 11.46
C ARG A 73 -3.11 12.35 10.97
N THR A 74 -2.65 13.25 11.82
CA THR A 74 -2.50 14.68 11.48
C THR A 74 -1.45 14.86 10.38
N ARG A 75 -0.32 14.15 10.47
CA ARG A 75 0.72 14.22 9.45
C ARG A 75 0.23 13.65 8.12
N MET A 76 -0.45 12.49 8.15
CA MET A 76 -1.00 11.87 6.94
C MET A 76 -2.05 12.76 6.30
N GLU A 77 -2.92 13.39 7.08
CA GLU A 77 -3.92 14.31 6.54
C GLU A 77 -3.31 15.50 5.81
N ALA A 78 -2.28 16.11 6.37
CA ALA A 78 -1.54 17.19 5.69
C ALA A 78 -0.91 16.70 4.38
N ILE A 79 -0.36 15.48 4.35
CA ILE A 79 0.19 14.88 3.13
C ILE A 79 -0.90 14.68 2.07
N PHE A 80 -2.07 14.15 2.43
CA PHE A 80 -3.19 13.97 1.50
C PHE A 80 -3.71 15.30 0.96
N GLU A 81 -3.80 16.31 1.81
CA GLU A 81 -4.23 17.66 1.40
C GLU A 81 -3.27 18.27 0.38
N GLU A 82 -1.97 18.13 0.59
CA GLU A 82 -0.92 18.67 -0.26
C GLU A 82 -0.78 17.90 -1.57
N THR A 83 -0.79 16.56 -1.52
CA THR A 83 -0.44 15.72 -2.68
C THR A 83 -1.64 15.26 -3.50
N ARG A 84 -2.85 15.19 -2.89
CA ARG A 84 -4.08 14.76 -3.56
C ARG A 84 -3.90 13.48 -4.38
N PRO A 85 -3.51 12.36 -3.78
CA PRO A 85 -3.30 11.12 -4.50
C PRO A 85 -4.60 10.63 -5.15
N GLN A 86 -4.49 10.00 -6.31
CA GLN A 86 -5.62 9.42 -7.04
C GLN A 86 -5.67 7.90 -6.90
N LEU A 87 -4.50 7.28 -6.69
CA LEU A 87 -4.34 5.85 -6.43
C LEU A 87 -3.43 5.67 -5.21
N ILE A 88 -3.73 4.66 -4.39
CA ILE A 88 -2.93 4.32 -3.21
C ILE A 88 -2.62 2.83 -3.20
N PHE A 89 -1.34 2.50 -3.03
CA PHE A 89 -0.87 1.17 -2.66
C PHE A 89 -0.36 1.21 -1.22
N HIS A 90 -1.13 0.64 -0.30
CA HIS A 90 -0.83 0.66 1.12
C HIS A 90 -0.10 -0.61 1.53
N SER A 91 1.23 -0.50 1.64
CA SER A 91 2.15 -1.59 2.03
C SER A 91 2.76 -1.38 3.42
N ALA A 92 2.52 -0.23 4.06
CA ALA A 92 3.05 0.06 5.39
C ALA A 92 2.47 -0.88 6.44
N ALA A 93 3.32 -1.70 7.05
CA ALA A 93 2.97 -2.59 8.13
C ALA A 93 4.20 -3.21 8.79
N TYR A 94 4.09 -3.53 10.07
CA TYR A 94 5.00 -4.48 10.71
C TYR A 94 4.64 -5.90 10.30
N LYS A 95 5.66 -6.73 10.00
CA LYS A 95 5.49 -8.06 9.42
C LYS A 95 6.24 -9.19 10.16
N HIS A 96 7.12 -8.86 11.08
CA HIS A 96 7.92 -9.84 11.81
C HIS A 96 7.12 -10.39 13.00
N VAL A 97 6.64 -11.64 12.88
CA VAL A 97 5.75 -12.30 13.87
C VAL A 97 6.35 -12.26 15.25
N GLN A 98 7.56 -12.84 15.45
CA GLN A 98 8.19 -12.91 16.77
C GLN A 98 8.33 -11.55 17.46
N LEU A 99 8.72 -10.53 16.69
CA LEU A 99 8.88 -9.18 17.25
C LEU A 99 7.52 -8.56 17.62
N MET A 100 6.47 -8.83 16.83
CA MET A 100 5.15 -8.24 17.07
C MET A 100 4.38 -8.97 18.19
N ASP A 101 4.72 -10.20 18.53
CA ASP A 101 4.18 -10.88 19.70
C ASP A 101 4.72 -10.24 21.00
N ASP A 102 5.96 -9.73 20.98
CA ASP A 102 6.53 -8.96 22.09
C ASP A 102 6.03 -7.49 22.14
N PHE A 103 5.71 -6.90 20.98
CA PHE A 103 5.32 -5.51 20.81
C PHE A 103 3.94 -5.36 20.15
N VAL A 104 2.91 -5.98 20.75
CA VAL A 104 1.54 -5.99 20.20
C VAL A 104 0.97 -4.60 19.99
N SER A 105 1.27 -3.64 20.86
CA SER A 105 0.85 -2.25 20.74
C SER A 105 1.31 -1.61 19.44
N GLU A 106 2.54 -1.89 19.02
CA GLU A 106 3.12 -1.38 17.78
C GLU A 106 2.42 -1.97 16.55
N ALA A 107 2.12 -3.29 16.60
CA ALA A 107 1.34 -3.94 15.55
C ALA A 107 -0.07 -3.32 15.43
N ILE A 108 -0.74 -3.07 16.54
CA ILE A 108 -2.05 -2.41 16.55
C ILE A 108 -1.96 -1.00 15.98
N GLN A 109 -0.99 -0.21 16.45
CA GLN A 109 -0.83 1.18 16.03
C GLN A 109 -0.55 1.30 14.55
N THR A 110 0.42 0.55 14.02
CA THR A 110 0.81 0.66 12.62
C THR A 110 -0.14 -0.11 11.70
N ASN A 111 -0.42 -1.39 11.99
CA ASN A 111 -1.18 -2.23 11.07
C ASN A 111 -2.68 -1.92 11.08
N ILE A 112 -3.25 -1.57 12.24
CA ILE A 112 -4.68 -1.26 12.36
C ILE A 112 -4.89 0.25 12.23
N SER A 113 -4.39 1.05 13.18
CA SER A 113 -4.67 2.50 13.19
C SER A 113 -4.10 3.20 11.96
N GLY A 114 -2.90 2.78 11.49
CA GLY A 114 -2.33 3.26 10.24
C GLY A 114 -3.21 2.96 9.03
N THR A 115 -3.71 1.72 8.90
CA THR A 115 -4.62 1.34 7.80
C THR A 115 -5.95 2.11 7.88
N VAL A 116 -6.53 2.26 9.09
CA VAL A 116 -7.74 3.08 9.32
C VAL A 116 -7.51 4.51 8.84
N ASN A 117 -6.40 5.13 9.21
CA ASN A 117 -6.05 6.48 8.77
C ASN A 117 -6.01 6.60 7.25
N ILE A 118 -5.33 5.67 6.58
CA ILE A 118 -5.21 5.70 5.11
C ILE A 118 -6.57 5.49 4.44
N ALA A 119 -7.38 4.53 4.91
CA ALA A 119 -8.70 4.26 4.34
C ALA A 119 -9.66 5.46 4.50
N ASP A 120 -9.72 6.06 5.69
CA ASP A 120 -10.56 7.23 5.95
C ASP A 120 -10.12 8.45 5.13
N LEU A 121 -8.80 8.67 5.02
CA LEU A 121 -8.26 9.76 4.21
C LEU A 121 -8.49 9.52 2.72
N ALA A 122 -8.36 8.28 2.26
CA ALA A 122 -8.71 7.92 0.88
C ALA A 122 -10.16 8.28 0.56
N ALA A 123 -11.10 7.92 1.44
CA ALA A 123 -12.50 8.28 1.30
C ALA A 123 -12.72 9.81 1.36
N LYS A 124 -12.14 10.48 2.37
CA LYS A 124 -12.26 11.94 2.56
C LYS A 124 -11.78 12.74 1.35
N TYR A 125 -10.63 12.35 0.78
CA TYR A 125 -10.00 13.05 -0.35
C TYR A 125 -10.39 12.46 -1.72
N ARG A 126 -11.40 11.56 -1.77
CA ARG A 126 -11.94 10.96 -2.99
C ARG A 126 -10.87 10.32 -3.87
N VAL A 127 -9.98 9.56 -3.23
CA VAL A 127 -9.03 8.71 -3.93
C VAL A 127 -9.82 7.70 -4.77
N SER A 128 -9.52 7.57 -6.04
CA SER A 128 -10.31 6.67 -6.90
C SER A 128 -10.14 5.19 -6.49
N ARG A 129 -8.92 4.79 -6.14
CA ARG A 129 -8.65 3.40 -5.75
C ARG A 129 -7.61 3.29 -4.66
N MET A 130 -7.86 2.43 -3.67
CA MET A 130 -6.93 2.07 -2.60
C MET A 130 -6.74 0.55 -2.58
N VAL A 131 -5.51 0.10 -2.70
CA VAL A 131 -5.10 -1.30 -2.56
C VAL A 131 -4.36 -1.48 -1.25
N MET A 132 -4.92 -2.26 -0.32
CA MET A 132 -4.26 -2.68 0.91
C MET A 132 -3.51 -4.00 0.66
N ILE A 133 -2.23 -4.03 1.02
CA ILE A 133 -1.44 -5.25 0.95
C ILE A 133 -1.47 -5.94 2.32
N SER A 134 -1.99 -7.15 2.33
CA SER A 134 -2.12 -8.01 3.50
C SER A 134 -1.30 -9.28 3.35
N ALA A 135 -1.35 -10.15 4.36
CA ALA A 135 -0.66 -11.44 4.38
C ALA A 135 -1.66 -12.59 4.16
N ALA A 136 -1.23 -13.67 3.49
CA ALA A 136 -2.07 -14.85 3.27
C ALA A 136 -2.60 -15.45 4.58
N ASN A 137 -1.79 -15.45 5.63
CA ASN A 137 -2.13 -15.98 6.95
C ASN A 137 -3.20 -15.13 7.68
N ALA A 138 -3.50 -13.90 7.23
CA ALA A 138 -4.60 -13.12 7.79
C ALA A 138 -5.97 -13.79 7.63
N ARG A 139 -6.08 -14.83 6.77
CA ARG A 139 -7.30 -15.64 6.65
C ARG A 139 -7.57 -16.49 7.90
N HIS A 140 -6.51 -17.03 8.50
CA HIS A 140 -6.55 -17.88 9.69
C HIS A 140 -5.44 -17.42 10.64
N PRO A 141 -5.62 -16.28 11.34
CA PRO A 141 -4.58 -15.67 12.14
C PRO A 141 -4.26 -16.50 13.39
N GLU A 142 -2.98 -16.67 13.70
CA GLU A 142 -2.49 -17.43 14.85
C GLU A 142 -1.66 -16.58 15.83
N ASN A 143 -1.24 -15.37 15.43
CA ASN A 143 -0.38 -14.49 16.21
C ASN A 143 -0.81 -13.02 16.10
N ALA A 144 -0.24 -12.15 16.94
CA ALA A 144 -0.62 -10.74 17.02
C ALA A 144 -0.50 -10.00 15.69
N MET A 145 0.56 -10.27 14.92
CA MET A 145 0.77 -9.64 13.61
C MET A 145 -0.36 -10.02 12.63
N GLU A 146 -0.70 -11.30 12.54
CA GLU A 146 -1.75 -11.79 11.62
C GLU A 146 -3.14 -11.31 12.05
N TYR A 147 -3.45 -11.29 13.36
CA TYR A 147 -4.68 -10.70 13.89
C TYR A 147 -4.78 -9.21 13.54
N SER A 148 -3.69 -8.45 13.68
CA SER A 148 -3.69 -7.03 13.34
C SER A 148 -4.00 -6.80 11.85
N LYS A 149 -3.45 -7.63 10.96
CA LYS A 149 -3.77 -7.60 9.53
C LYS A 149 -5.23 -7.95 9.27
N ARG A 150 -5.75 -8.99 9.93
CA ARG A 150 -7.16 -9.39 9.76
C ARG A 150 -8.14 -8.30 10.20
N VAL A 151 -7.89 -7.65 11.31
CA VAL A 151 -8.71 -6.53 11.79
C VAL A 151 -8.69 -5.38 10.78
N ALA A 152 -7.50 -5.05 10.26
CA ALA A 152 -7.35 -4.01 9.23
C ALA A 152 -8.12 -4.37 7.94
N GLU A 153 -8.09 -5.62 7.49
CA GLU A 153 -8.87 -6.09 6.34
C GLU A 153 -10.38 -5.91 6.55
N ILE A 154 -10.89 -6.31 7.73
CA ILE A 154 -12.31 -6.15 8.07
C ILE A 154 -12.71 -4.68 8.02
N TYR A 155 -11.85 -3.78 8.52
CA TYR A 155 -12.10 -2.35 8.45
C TYR A 155 -12.19 -1.84 7.02
N VAL A 156 -11.23 -2.20 6.16
CA VAL A 156 -11.19 -1.80 4.75
C VAL A 156 -12.43 -2.30 4.00
N GLN A 157 -12.81 -3.59 4.18
CA GLN A 157 -14.02 -4.15 3.57
C GLN A 157 -15.30 -3.44 4.03
N SER A 158 -15.41 -3.18 5.34
CA SER A 158 -16.56 -2.45 5.91
C SER A 158 -16.64 -1.02 5.37
N SER A 159 -15.50 -0.36 5.20
CA SER A 159 -15.42 0.99 4.64
C SER A 159 -15.83 1.03 3.17
N ASP A 160 -15.38 0.08 2.35
CA ASP A 160 -15.80 -0.06 0.96
C ASP A 160 -17.30 -0.29 0.83
N CYS A 161 -17.87 -1.21 1.62
CA CYS A 161 -19.31 -1.46 1.66
C CYS A 161 -20.11 -0.20 2.02
N ARG A 162 -19.62 0.58 3.01
CA ARG A 162 -20.25 1.84 3.41
C ARG A 162 -20.21 2.88 2.29
N LEU A 163 -19.03 3.04 1.67
CA LEU A 163 -18.83 3.97 0.55
C LEU A 163 -19.75 3.64 -0.63
N LYS A 164 -19.84 2.37 -1.02
CA LYS A 164 -20.73 1.93 -2.10
C LYS A 164 -22.19 2.23 -1.81
N ARG A 165 -22.66 1.98 -0.58
CA ARG A 165 -24.02 2.32 -0.15
C ARG A 165 -24.28 3.82 -0.22
N ASP A 166 -23.30 4.63 0.18
CA ASP A 166 -23.42 6.09 0.26
C ASP A 166 -23.00 6.78 -1.06
N LYS A 167 -22.81 6.01 -2.15
CA LYS A 167 -22.38 6.46 -3.48
C LYS A 167 -21.04 7.22 -3.47
N GLY A 168 -20.13 6.78 -2.60
CA GLY A 168 -18.75 7.26 -2.57
C GLY A 168 -17.97 6.89 -3.84
N GLU A 169 -16.89 7.61 -4.09
CA GLU A 169 -16.09 7.49 -5.32
C GLU A 169 -14.83 6.63 -5.15
N THR A 170 -14.59 6.08 -3.96
CA THR A 170 -13.39 5.32 -3.64
C THR A 170 -13.67 3.82 -3.62
N ASP A 171 -12.99 3.07 -4.46
CA ASP A 171 -12.97 1.61 -4.41
C ASP A 171 -11.79 1.14 -3.55
N MET A 172 -12.04 0.18 -2.66
CA MET A 172 -11.02 -0.37 -1.78
C MET A 172 -10.84 -1.87 -2.04
N PHE A 173 -9.59 -2.30 -2.14
CA PHE A 173 -9.21 -3.69 -2.43
C PHE A 173 -8.24 -4.20 -1.39
N ILE A 174 -8.22 -5.51 -1.21
CA ILE A 174 -7.26 -6.20 -0.37
C ILE A 174 -6.55 -7.25 -1.23
N VAL A 175 -5.22 -7.22 -1.21
CA VAL A 175 -4.38 -8.24 -1.82
C VAL A 175 -3.60 -8.95 -0.74
N ARG A 176 -3.80 -10.26 -0.61
CA ARG A 176 -3.04 -11.11 0.30
C ARG A 176 -1.83 -11.68 -0.41
N LEU A 177 -0.67 -11.28 0.02
CA LEU A 177 0.57 -11.89 -0.43
C LEU A 177 0.96 -13.04 0.49
N GLY A 178 1.28 -14.18 -0.12
CA GLY A 178 1.91 -15.30 0.57
C GLY A 178 3.40 -15.05 0.83
N GLU A 179 4.14 -16.09 1.16
CA GLU A 179 5.59 -16.03 1.23
C GLU A 179 6.14 -15.79 -0.17
N VAL A 180 6.74 -14.61 -0.37
CA VAL A 180 7.42 -14.24 -1.61
C VAL A 180 8.93 -14.17 -1.38
N TYR A 181 9.68 -14.83 -2.22
CA TYR A 181 11.14 -14.89 -2.12
C TYR A 181 11.80 -14.04 -3.22
N PRO A 182 13.01 -13.50 -2.96
CA PRO A 182 13.72 -12.71 -3.96
C PRO A 182 14.16 -13.52 -5.19
N THR A 183 14.25 -14.85 -5.07
CA THR A 183 14.73 -15.75 -6.13
C THR A 183 13.99 -17.08 -6.19
N ASN A 184 13.89 -17.64 -7.38
CA ASN A 184 13.11 -18.82 -7.81
C ASN A 184 13.55 -20.17 -7.22
N THR A 185 13.80 -20.34 -5.93
CA THR A 185 14.29 -21.65 -5.49
C THR A 185 13.23 -22.63 -5.03
N HIS A 186 12.04 -22.20 -4.56
CA HIS A 186 10.93 -23.12 -4.17
C HIS A 186 9.56 -22.44 -4.07
N CYS A 187 9.36 -21.24 -4.65
CA CYS A 187 8.09 -20.55 -4.63
C CYS A 187 7.38 -20.57 -5.99
N LEU A 188 6.04 -20.60 -5.94
CA LEU A 188 5.20 -20.54 -7.13
C LEU A 188 5.23 -19.17 -7.82
N ILE A 189 5.65 -18.11 -7.11
CA ILE A 189 5.61 -16.74 -7.60
C ILE A 189 6.76 -15.90 -6.99
N THR A 190 7.40 -15.08 -7.79
CA THR A 190 8.42 -14.12 -7.36
C THR A 190 7.79 -12.87 -6.75
N LEU A 191 8.59 -12.09 -6.00
CA LEU A 191 8.15 -10.79 -5.49
C LEU A 191 7.69 -9.86 -6.63
N SER A 192 8.39 -9.85 -7.76
CA SER A 192 8.05 -9.02 -8.92
C SER A 192 6.71 -9.41 -9.54
N GLU A 193 6.45 -10.71 -9.71
CA GLU A 193 5.18 -11.21 -10.20
C GLU A 193 4.03 -10.92 -9.24
N ALA A 194 4.24 -11.10 -7.93
CA ALA A 194 3.25 -10.77 -6.91
C ALA A 194 2.89 -9.28 -6.92
N CYS A 195 3.88 -8.40 -7.05
CA CYS A 195 3.66 -6.97 -7.17
C CYS A 195 2.96 -6.59 -8.47
N MET A 196 3.28 -7.24 -9.59
CA MET A 196 2.58 -7.03 -10.87
C MET A 196 1.10 -7.40 -10.75
N LEU A 197 0.77 -8.55 -10.17
CA LEU A 197 -0.61 -8.94 -9.91
C LEU A 197 -1.33 -7.97 -8.97
N THR A 198 -0.61 -7.43 -7.97
CA THR A 198 -1.16 -6.40 -7.09
C THR A 198 -1.54 -5.12 -7.84
N LEU A 199 -0.72 -4.70 -8.81
CA LEU A 199 -1.04 -3.58 -9.68
C LEU A 199 -2.24 -3.88 -10.58
N GLU A 200 -2.35 -5.10 -11.11
CA GLU A 200 -3.49 -5.54 -11.92
C GLU A 200 -4.80 -5.50 -11.13
N VAL A 201 -4.80 -6.02 -9.91
CA VAL A 201 -5.98 -5.94 -9.01
C VAL A 201 -6.39 -4.50 -8.78
N GLY A 202 -5.45 -3.62 -8.44
CA GLY A 202 -5.72 -2.20 -8.22
C GLY A 202 -6.35 -1.48 -9.41
N VAL A 203 -6.19 -2.04 -10.62
CA VAL A 203 -6.69 -1.45 -11.86
C VAL A 203 -8.00 -2.10 -12.34
N MET A 204 -8.17 -3.42 -12.14
CA MET A 204 -9.21 -4.23 -12.78
C MET A 204 -10.34 -4.66 -11.85
N GLY A 205 -10.15 -4.60 -10.53
CA GLY A 205 -11.14 -5.05 -9.55
C GLY A 205 -12.33 -4.08 -9.42
N ASP A 206 -13.44 -4.57 -8.85
CA ASP A 206 -14.68 -3.81 -8.65
C ASP A 206 -14.87 -3.28 -7.21
N GLY A 207 -13.82 -3.34 -6.36
CA GLY A 207 -13.83 -2.93 -4.96
C GLY A 207 -14.50 -3.94 -4.01
N GLY A 208 -14.08 -3.95 -2.72
CA GLY A 208 -14.59 -4.84 -1.69
C GLY A 208 -14.06 -6.28 -1.75
N GLU A 209 -13.29 -6.61 -2.76
CA GLU A 209 -12.76 -7.95 -3.01
C GLU A 209 -11.45 -8.18 -2.25
N VAL A 210 -11.21 -9.46 -1.92
CA VAL A 210 -9.94 -9.95 -1.33
C VAL A 210 -9.35 -10.95 -2.31
N TYR A 211 -8.18 -10.64 -2.82
CA TYR A 211 -7.43 -11.45 -3.79
C TYR A 211 -6.30 -12.21 -3.13
#